data_3239df2f2e469e92e064754085638333
#
_entry.id   3239df2f2e469e92e064754085638333
#
_cell.length_a   1.000
_cell.length_b   1.000
_cell.length_c   1.000
_cell.angle_alpha   90.00
_cell.angle_beta   90.00
_cell.angle_gamma   90.00
#
_symmetry.space_group_name_H-M   'P 1'
#
loop_
_entity.id
_entity.type
_entity.pdbx_description
1 polymer ?
#
loop_
_entity_poly.entity_id
_entity_poly.type
_entity_poly.pdbx_seq_one_letter_code
_entity_poly.pdbx_strand_id
1 'polypeptide(L)'
;MRLSIEHNTAAAASTARTAADPAAPDLAFLAADTAAALESFFKTLDRILADNPVATPRLLELKAKLSAGPLTPDETQELQALGMQALRQGRAVGAVIGFFLKLKPYPMLAEIRGRAKVFQPIFGPVLVVDGASVREVLERDQEFTVEPYGVEMTKVMSPLHNGGFTTFVLSTDDNSVYEPDKRLLTRVCSRDDADRIVDIVHRECMRRVGAAVAAARSSGAQTFDIVEGLARYVPVVLGDKYLGVPVAPQPGSFDLTPEMLTYYGTPIDGQADTALKKADGVIPDERQMYLWIKAAFRHFFNNVQKDPAVQADGLRSCRLLLAYLLREIEIQRQRLLDGQPVADTMLTRLVLFQLGRRPPTVERPTDLDPRLVSDLRIAENVMGAIVGAIAGQEEATCRVIDSLLRLKDGECPSAGSGAYRYGSFAEATTLAINVLSGSDVRRSRGELYKYFLEALRLQPQGEVLLRKCAREGARIADGRPIAAGTPVFVAHGSAMRDVPEPDAFILDRPREHYLQYGWGRHTCLGQHVSPVIIVESMVALLGLQDLSRPQARPGESSFPFERRFGRFQLDDQNLYAATFSLQFADSGTTRLFWPNVPAAEVARSTGAGRT
;
A
#
# COMPACT_ATOMS: atom_id res chain seq x y z
N MET A 1 23.91 22.48 -6.20
CA MET A 1 24.17 22.59 -4.75
C MET A 1 23.91 21.20 -4.15
N ARG A 2 24.96 20.39 -4.03
CA ARG A 2 24.89 19.04 -3.44
C ARG A 2 24.69 19.20 -1.94
N LEU A 3 23.51 18.93 -1.41
CA LEU A 3 23.29 18.70 0.01
C LEU A 3 23.61 17.22 0.29
N SER A 4 24.76 17.03 0.88
CA SER A 4 25.23 15.77 1.45
C SER A 4 24.28 15.35 2.58
N ILE A 5 23.52 14.26 2.34
CA ILE A 5 22.72 13.59 3.36
C ILE A 5 23.61 12.54 4.06
N GLU A 6 24.65 12.98 4.72
CA GLU A 6 25.54 12.08 5.48
C GLU A 6 25.68 12.42 6.96
N HIS A 7 24.78 13.18 7.56
CA HIS A 7 24.89 13.42 9.01
C HIS A 7 23.54 13.51 9.72
N ASN A 8 22.78 12.41 9.79
CA ASN A 8 21.67 12.34 10.77
C ASN A 8 21.29 10.94 11.27
N THR A 9 22.13 9.92 11.08
CA THR A 9 21.86 8.59 11.67
C THR A 9 22.25 8.50 13.16
N ALA A 10 23.04 9.43 13.68
CA ALA A 10 23.38 9.50 15.11
C ALA A 10 22.39 10.35 15.93
N ALA A 11 21.70 11.31 15.33
CA ALA A 11 20.78 12.19 16.05
C ALA A 11 19.40 11.58 16.31
N ALA A 12 18.93 10.68 15.44
CA ALA A 12 17.64 9.98 15.62
C ALA A 12 17.71 8.92 16.74
N ALA A 13 18.89 8.40 17.05
CA ALA A 13 19.10 7.51 18.20
C ALA A 13 19.24 8.28 19.54
N SER A 14 19.53 9.59 19.49
CA SER A 14 19.78 10.40 20.69
C SER A 14 18.54 11.10 21.26
N THR A 15 17.51 11.37 20.47
CA THR A 15 16.28 12.04 20.95
C THR A 15 15.21 11.09 21.49
N ALA A 16 15.38 9.78 21.37
CA ALA A 16 14.51 8.79 22.00
C ALA A 16 14.92 8.41 23.44
N ARG A 17 15.95 9.05 24.01
CA ARG A 17 16.31 8.91 25.44
C ARG A 17 15.61 9.95 26.31
N THR A 18 14.30 10.08 26.19
CA THR A 18 13.50 10.60 27.30
C THR A 18 13.28 9.45 28.27
N ALA A 19 13.87 9.57 29.46
CA ALA A 19 13.71 8.74 30.66
C ALA A 19 13.20 7.32 30.34
N ALA A 20 14.11 6.39 30.09
CA ALA A 20 13.77 4.98 29.89
C ALA A 20 12.90 4.53 31.05
N ASP A 21 11.66 4.15 30.79
CA ASP A 21 10.82 3.43 31.76
C ASP A 21 11.61 2.16 32.13
N PRO A 22 12.07 1.99 33.39
CA PRO A 22 12.88 0.84 33.77
C PRO A 22 12.14 -0.50 33.61
N ALA A 23 10.87 -0.47 33.28
CA ALA A 23 10.04 -1.63 32.95
C ALA A 23 9.86 -1.85 31.44
N ALA A 24 10.43 -1.00 30.55
CA ALA A 24 10.38 -1.24 29.12
C ALA A 24 11.29 -2.42 28.78
N PRO A 25 10.80 -3.44 28.05
CA PRO A 25 11.65 -4.55 27.64
C PRO A 25 12.77 -4.04 26.74
N ASP A 26 14.00 -4.46 26.99
CA ASP A 26 15.11 -4.21 26.07
C ASP A 26 14.87 -5.02 24.78
N LEU A 27 14.59 -4.31 23.68
CA LEU A 27 14.32 -4.89 22.38
C LEU A 27 15.56 -4.95 21.47
N ALA A 28 16.74 -4.61 21.98
CA ALA A 28 17.98 -4.57 21.21
C ALA A 28 18.36 -5.94 20.64
N PHE A 29 17.98 -7.04 21.31
CA PHE A 29 18.20 -8.41 20.83
C PHE A 29 17.43 -8.75 19.55
N LEU A 30 16.37 -8.01 19.23
CA LEU A 30 15.57 -8.25 18.03
C LEU A 30 16.31 -7.89 16.73
N ALA A 31 17.42 -7.16 16.82
CA ALA A 31 18.30 -6.86 15.69
C ALA A 31 19.22 -8.02 15.30
N ALA A 32 19.30 -9.07 16.12
CA ALA A 32 20.15 -10.25 15.90
C ALA A 32 19.51 -11.27 14.93
N ASP A 33 20.07 -12.45 14.84
CA ASP A 33 19.59 -13.57 14.01
C ASP A 33 18.07 -13.83 14.17
N THR A 34 17.41 -14.20 13.07
CA THR A 34 15.95 -14.34 13.00
C THR A 34 15.37 -15.37 13.95
N ALA A 35 16.03 -16.53 14.07
CA ALA A 35 15.54 -17.61 14.93
C ALA A 35 15.69 -17.24 16.41
N ALA A 36 16.83 -16.67 16.79
CA ALA A 36 17.08 -16.16 18.14
C ALA A 36 16.15 -15.01 18.50
N ALA A 37 15.86 -14.12 17.53
CA ALA A 37 14.93 -13.02 17.72
C ALA A 37 13.50 -13.50 17.96
N LEU A 38 13.03 -14.51 17.22
CA LEU A 38 11.71 -15.12 17.42
C LEU A 38 11.61 -15.84 18.77
N GLU A 39 12.61 -16.63 19.13
CA GLU A 39 12.65 -17.29 20.42
C GLU A 39 12.62 -16.27 21.56
N SER A 40 13.42 -15.22 21.47
CA SER A 40 13.41 -14.11 22.42
C SER A 40 12.10 -13.35 22.45
N PHE A 41 11.44 -13.18 21.30
CA PHE A 41 10.10 -12.59 21.22
C PHE A 41 9.11 -13.38 22.05
N PHE A 42 9.01 -14.70 21.81
CA PHE A 42 8.05 -15.54 22.53
C PHE A 42 8.41 -15.67 24.01
N LYS A 43 9.67 -15.79 24.37
CA LYS A 43 10.11 -15.74 25.77
C LYS A 43 9.73 -14.41 26.45
N THR A 44 9.88 -13.29 25.72
CA THR A 44 9.50 -11.97 26.22
C THR A 44 7.99 -11.85 26.34
N LEU A 45 7.24 -12.32 25.32
CA LEU A 45 5.80 -12.35 25.32
C LEU A 45 5.26 -13.23 26.45
N ASP A 46 5.77 -14.44 26.60
CA ASP A 46 5.38 -15.38 27.66
C ASP A 46 5.68 -14.79 29.04
N ARG A 47 6.83 -14.14 29.23
CA ARG A 47 7.17 -13.42 30.47
C ARG A 47 6.20 -12.29 30.77
N ILE A 48 5.91 -11.42 29.78
CA ILE A 48 4.96 -10.31 29.94
C ILE A 48 3.56 -10.84 30.28
N LEU A 49 3.15 -11.95 29.70
CA LEU A 49 1.87 -12.58 29.96
C LEU A 49 1.84 -13.33 31.30
N ALA A 50 3.00 -13.86 31.73
CA ALA A 50 3.16 -14.61 32.99
C ALA A 50 3.34 -13.71 34.22
N ASP A 51 3.80 -12.46 34.07
CA ASP A 51 4.19 -11.56 35.16
C ASP A 51 3.07 -11.26 36.17
N ASN A 52 1.82 -11.55 35.85
CA ASN A 52 0.77 -11.67 36.87
C ASN A 52 -0.50 -12.37 36.34
N PRO A 53 -0.58 -13.72 36.31
CA PRO A 53 -1.73 -14.45 35.80
C PRO A 53 -3.02 -14.23 36.63
N VAL A 54 -2.90 -13.76 37.87
CA VAL A 54 -4.03 -13.50 38.76
C VAL A 54 -4.63 -12.10 38.55
N ALA A 55 -3.84 -11.17 38.03
CA ALA A 55 -4.27 -9.77 37.83
C ALA A 55 -5.39 -9.63 36.80
N THR A 56 -5.39 -10.47 35.76
CA THR A 56 -6.35 -10.36 34.67
C THR A 56 -7.80 -10.65 35.07
N PRO A 57 -8.11 -11.80 35.69
CA PRO A 57 -9.46 -12.08 36.17
C PRO A 57 -9.93 -11.02 37.17
N ARG A 58 -9.07 -10.59 38.08
CA ARG A 58 -9.40 -9.59 39.09
C ARG A 58 -9.67 -8.19 38.49
N LEU A 59 -8.89 -7.81 37.48
CA LEU A 59 -9.11 -6.56 36.75
C LEU A 59 -10.46 -6.56 36.03
N LEU A 60 -10.82 -7.68 35.38
CA LEU A 60 -12.10 -7.83 34.70
C LEU A 60 -13.28 -7.83 35.69
N GLU A 61 -13.11 -8.48 36.86
CA GLU A 61 -14.10 -8.45 37.94
C GLU A 61 -14.34 -7.01 38.45
N LEU A 62 -13.27 -6.28 38.73
CA LEU A 62 -13.38 -4.89 39.23
C LEU A 62 -14.00 -3.96 38.19
N LYS A 63 -13.69 -4.16 36.89
CA LYS A 63 -14.35 -3.42 35.81
C LYS A 63 -15.84 -3.73 35.72
N ALA A 64 -16.23 -5.00 35.83
CA ALA A 64 -17.64 -5.40 35.83
C ALA A 64 -18.38 -4.80 37.05
N LYS A 65 -17.74 -4.81 38.25
CA LYS A 65 -18.29 -4.16 39.42
C LYS A 65 -18.49 -2.66 39.21
N LEU A 66 -17.48 -1.97 38.66
CA LEU A 66 -17.56 -0.53 38.38
C LEU A 66 -18.71 -0.19 37.42
N SER A 67 -18.96 -1.06 36.44
CA SER A 67 -20.09 -0.89 35.51
C SER A 67 -21.45 -1.10 36.18
N ALA A 68 -21.49 -1.87 37.27
CA ALA A 68 -22.69 -2.14 38.04
C ALA A 68 -22.95 -1.15 39.18
N GLY A 69 -21.91 -0.40 39.62
CA GLY A 69 -22.00 0.57 40.69
C GLY A 69 -20.64 1.08 41.15
N PRO A 70 -20.59 2.00 42.15
CA PRO A 70 -19.34 2.54 42.65
C PRO A 70 -18.53 1.47 43.40
N LEU A 71 -17.22 1.49 43.18
CA LEU A 71 -16.25 0.66 43.91
C LEU A 71 -15.92 1.24 45.26
N THR A 72 -15.47 0.41 46.19
CA THR A 72 -14.85 0.88 47.44
C THR A 72 -13.52 1.61 47.15
N PRO A 73 -13.01 2.44 48.08
CA PRO A 73 -11.73 3.10 47.91
C PRO A 73 -10.58 2.13 47.61
N ASP A 74 -10.52 0.99 48.31
CA ASP A 74 -9.50 -0.06 48.13
C ASP A 74 -9.62 -0.72 46.77
N GLU A 75 -10.85 -1.06 46.35
CA GLU A 75 -11.11 -1.62 44.99
C GLU A 75 -10.77 -0.60 43.90
N THR A 76 -10.98 0.68 44.13
CA THR A 76 -10.61 1.75 43.19
C THR A 76 -9.10 1.84 43.06
N GLN A 77 -8.36 1.79 44.17
CA GLN A 77 -6.90 1.80 44.17
C GLN A 77 -6.33 0.52 43.49
N GLU A 78 -6.91 -0.63 43.82
CA GLU A 78 -6.56 -1.92 43.20
C GLU A 78 -6.81 -1.88 41.68
N LEU A 79 -7.96 -1.38 41.23
CA LEU A 79 -8.29 -1.22 39.83
C LEU A 79 -7.30 -0.32 39.10
N GLN A 80 -6.89 0.79 39.73
CA GLN A 80 -5.89 1.70 39.17
C GLN A 80 -4.52 1.01 39.05
N ALA A 81 -4.06 0.30 40.05
CA ALA A 81 -2.79 -0.42 40.04
C ALA A 81 -2.77 -1.51 38.99
N LEU A 82 -3.79 -2.37 38.91
CA LEU A 82 -3.94 -3.41 37.92
C LEU A 82 -4.10 -2.83 36.52
N GLY A 83 -4.83 -1.73 36.37
CA GLY A 83 -5.00 -1.01 35.10
C GLY A 83 -3.68 -0.46 34.58
N MET A 84 -2.86 0.14 35.43
CA MET A 84 -1.53 0.64 35.06
C MET A 84 -0.57 -0.50 34.67
N GLN A 85 -0.58 -1.60 35.42
CA GLN A 85 0.22 -2.79 35.07
C GLN A 85 -0.17 -3.37 33.71
N ALA A 86 -1.45 -3.56 33.48
CA ALA A 86 -1.97 -4.07 32.23
C ALA A 86 -1.70 -3.11 31.05
N LEU A 87 -1.75 -1.79 31.26
CA LEU A 87 -1.38 -0.80 30.25
C LEU A 87 0.11 -0.89 29.88
N ARG A 88 1.00 -1.09 30.87
CA ARG A 88 2.45 -1.31 30.61
C ARG A 88 2.68 -2.58 29.83
N GLN A 89 2.05 -3.69 30.20
CA GLN A 89 2.12 -4.96 29.47
C GLN A 89 1.59 -4.82 28.05
N GLY A 90 0.44 -4.16 27.85
CA GLY A 90 -0.13 -3.92 26.52
C GLY A 90 0.77 -3.07 25.63
N ARG A 91 1.44 -2.04 26.19
CA ARG A 91 2.43 -1.25 25.46
C ARG A 91 3.64 -2.07 25.04
N ALA A 92 4.18 -2.90 25.94
CA ALA A 92 5.31 -3.77 25.64
C ALA A 92 4.97 -4.80 24.56
N VAL A 93 3.82 -5.48 24.68
CA VAL A 93 3.32 -6.41 23.65
C VAL A 93 3.10 -5.69 22.32
N GLY A 94 2.46 -4.51 22.34
CA GLY A 94 2.22 -3.72 21.14
C GLY A 94 3.51 -3.28 20.45
N ALA A 95 4.53 -2.89 21.20
CA ALA A 95 5.85 -2.52 20.67
C ALA A 95 6.53 -3.73 20.00
N VAL A 96 6.50 -4.90 20.62
CA VAL A 96 7.09 -6.14 20.07
C VAL A 96 6.35 -6.57 18.82
N ILE A 97 5.02 -6.60 18.83
CA ILE A 97 4.21 -6.94 17.65
C ILE A 97 4.50 -5.94 16.53
N GLY A 98 4.48 -4.63 16.81
CA GLY A 98 4.75 -3.59 15.83
C GLY A 98 6.14 -3.71 15.19
N PHE A 99 7.14 -4.08 15.99
CA PHE A 99 8.49 -4.35 15.51
C PHE A 99 8.50 -5.50 14.50
N PHE A 100 7.92 -6.66 14.85
CA PHE A 100 7.90 -7.83 13.96
C PHE A 100 7.04 -7.63 12.72
N LEU A 101 5.89 -6.96 12.83
CA LEU A 101 5.06 -6.63 11.67
C LEU A 101 5.82 -5.77 10.66
N LYS A 102 6.70 -4.90 11.15
CA LYS A 102 7.53 -4.05 10.30
C LYS A 102 8.68 -4.81 9.64
N LEU A 103 9.25 -5.82 10.30
CA LEU A 103 10.54 -6.39 9.93
C LEU A 103 10.47 -7.82 9.40
N LYS A 104 9.74 -8.69 10.06
CA LYS A 104 9.68 -10.14 9.76
C LYS A 104 8.28 -10.69 10.07
N PRO A 105 7.26 -10.23 9.35
CA PRO A 105 5.88 -10.53 9.70
C PRO A 105 5.54 -12.02 9.62
N TYR A 106 6.02 -12.74 8.60
CA TYR A 106 5.57 -14.10 8.34
C TYR A 106 5.97 -15.11 9.41
N PRO A 107 7.24 -15.22 9.84
CA PRO A 107 7.61 -16.16 10.88
C PRO A 107 6.86 -15.91 12.19
N MET A 108 6.72 -14.62 12.57
CA MET A 108 5.97 -14.25 13.77
C MET A 108 4.49 -14.61 13.64
N LEU A 109 3.86 -14.25 12.52
CA LEU A 109 2.43 -14.51 12.30
C LEU A 109 2.13 -16.00 12.20
N ALA A 110 3.04 -16.80 11.60
CA ALA A 110 2.93 -18.26 11.56
C ALA A 110 2.98 -18.87 12.96
N GLU A 111 3.90 -18.40 13.80
CA GLU A 111 4.01 -18.88 15.17
C GLU A 111 2.79 -18.49 16.02
N ILE A 112 2.30 -17.24 15.88
CA ILE A 112 1.07 -16.82 16.56
C ILE A 112 -0.11 -17.68 16.09
N ARG A 113 -0.24 -17.94 14.78
CA ARG A 113 -1.33 -18.75 14.23
C ARG A 113 -1.27 -20.20 14.75
N GLY A 114 -0.08 -20.77 14.95
CA GLY A 114 0.09 -22.08 15.58
C GLY A 114 -0.39 -22.12 17.03
N ARG A 115 -0.41 -20.98 17.73
CA ARG A 115 -0.83 -20.87 19.14
C ARG A 115 -2.28 -20.43 19.30
N ALA A 116 -2.74 -19.48 18.47
CA ALA A 116 -4.08 -18.91 18.57
C ALA A 116 -4.53 -18.32 17.23
N LYS A 117 -5.78 -18.56 16.84
CA LYS A 117 -6.40 -17.95 15.65
C LYS A 117 -6.59 -16.44 15.82
N VAL A 118 -6.91 -16.04 17.05
CA VAL A 118 -7.11 -14.65 17.47
C VAL A 118 -6.24 -14.40 18.70
N PHE A 119 -5.20 -13.60 18.51
CA PHE A 119 -4.37 -13.16 19.63
C PHE A 119 -5.00 -11.91 20.25
N GLN A 120 -5.51 -12.04 21.46
CA GLN A 120 -6.27 -11.02 22.16
C GLN A 120 -5.59 -10.69 23.48
N PRO A 121 -4.66 -9.72 23.52
CA PRO A 121 -4.07 -9.24 24.74
C PRO A 121 -5.14 -8.55 25.61
N ILE A 122 -4.89 -8.44 26.92
CA ILE A 122 -5.84 -7.79 27.85
C ILE A 122 -5.99 -6.30 27.50
N PHE A 123 -4.91 -5.68 27.06
CA PHE A 123 -4.85 -4.33 26.56
C PHE A 123 -4.05 -4.30 25.25
N GLY A 124 -4.51 -3.48 24.33
CA GLY A 124 -3.88 -3.34 23.02
C GLY A 124 -4.77 -3.87 21.89
N PRO A 125 -4.24 -3.90 20.67
CA PRO A 125 -5.00 -4.36 19.52
C PRO A 125 -5.25 -5.88 19.60
N VAL A 126 -6.39 -6.30 19.10
CA VAL A 126 -6.64 -7.71 18.77
C VAL A 126 -5.98 -8.03 17.45
N LEU A 127 -5.20 -9.10 17.37
CA LEU A 127 -4.56 -9.56 16.14
C LEU A 127 -5.24 -10.83 15.64
N VAL A 128 -5.80 -10.79 14.45
CA VAL A 128 -6.51 -11.90 13.79
C VAL A 128 -5.61 -12.47 12.70
N VAL A 129 -5.25 -13.76 12.78
CA VAL A 129 -4.17 -14.33 11.97
C VAL A 129 -4.55 -15.51 11.08
N ASP A 130 -5.67 -16.19 11.34
CA ASP A 130 -6.12 -17.32 10.51
C ASP A 130 -7.11 -16.89 9.41
N GLY A 131 -7.22 -17.71 8.35
CA GLY A 131 -8.01 -17.37 7.16
C GLY A 131 -9.51 -17.23 7.41
N ALA A 132 -10.09 -18.05 8.28
CA ALA A 132 -11.52 -18.03 8.56
C ALA A 132 -11.89 -16.80 9.40
N SER A 133 -11.17 -16.54 10.48
CA SER A 133 -11.40 -15.38 11.35
C SER A 133 -11.14 -14.05 10.65
N VAL A 134 -10.13 -14.00 9.75
CA VAL A 134 -9.87 -12.81 8.93
C VAL A 134 -11.05 -12.50 8.02
N ARG A 135 -11.61 -13.49 7.32
CA ARG A 135 -12.80 -13.29 6.49
C ARG A 135 -14.01 -12.90 7.33
N GLU A 136 -14.23 -13.57 8.47
CA GLU A 136 -15.30 -13.23 9.42
C GLU A 136 -15.29 -11.74 9.80
N VAL A 137 -14.12 -11.22 10.20
CA VAL A 137 -13.98 -9.79 10.57
C VAL A 137 -14.27 -8.87 9.40
N LEU A 138 -13.78 -9.22 8.20
CA LEU A 138 -13.95 -8.38 7.00
C LEU A 138 -15.39 -8.41 6.44
N GLU A 139 -16.20 -9.44 6.76
CA GLU A 139 -17.60 -9.55 6.40
C GLU A 139 -18.53 -8.83 7.40
N ARG A 140 -18.11 -8.73 8.66
CA ARG A 140 -18.88 -8.09 9.73
C ARG A 140 -18.53 -6.60 9.85
N ASP A 141 -18.60 -5.87 8.77
CA ASP A 141 -18.20 -4.47 8.64
C ASP A 141 -18.91 -3.52 9.62
N GLN A 142 -20.13 -3.80 10.01
CA GLN A 142 -20.88 -3.00 11.01
C GLN A 142 -20.38 -3.21 12.45
N GLU A 143 -19.74 -4.33 12.73
CA GLU A 143 -19.14 -4.60 14.04
C GLU A 143 -17.64 -4.28 14.08
N PHE A 144 -16.97 -4.42 12.93
CA PHE A 144 -15.54 -4.16 12.76
C PHE A 144 -15.30 -3.14 11.65
N THR A 145 -15.42 -1.88 12.02
CA THR A 145 -15.51 -0.73 11.11
C THR A 145 -14.17 -0.30 10.53
N VAL A 146 -14.22 0.43 9.41
CA VAL A 146 -13.06 1.11 8.79
C VAL A 146 -12.73 2.46 9.43
N GLU A 147 -13.34 2.81 10.55
CA GLU A 147 -13.14 4.08 11.26
C GLU A 147 -11.67 4.51 11.40
N PRO A 148 -10.68 3.62 11.65
CA PRO A 148 -9.28 4.04 11.73
C PRO A 148 -8.78 4.80 10.49
N TYR A 149 -9.23 4.43 9.30
CA TYR A 149 -8.93 5.14 8.06
C TYR A 149 -9.77 6.42 7.92
N GLY A 150 -11.05 6.36 8.28
CA GLY A 150 -11.96 7.50 8.25
C GLY A 150 -11.50 8.66 9.12
N VAL A 151 -11.00 8.38 10.32
CA VAL A 151 -10.44 9.40 11.22
C VAL A 151 -9.24 10.11 10.60
N GLU A 152 -8.30 9.38 9.98
CA GLU A 152 -7.14 10.00 9.35
C GLU A 152 -7.53 10.80 8.09
N MET A 153 -8.47 10.30 7.31
CA MET A 153 -8.99 11.02 6.15
C MET A 153 -9.73 12.30 6.57
N THR A 154 -10.53 12.24 7.63
CA THR A 154 -11.23 13.42 8.19
C THR A 154 -10.25 14.53 8.61
N LYS A 155 -9.09 14.20 9.15
CA LYS A 155 -8.05 15.20 9.48
C LYS A 155 -7.56 15.97 8.26
N VAL A 156 -7.51 15.32 7.11
CA VAL A 156 -7.17 15.98 5.83
C VAL A 156 -8.27 16.93 5.39
N MET A 157 -9.52 16.49 5.50
CA MET A 157 -10.69 17.11 4.88
C MET A 157 -11.40 18.12 5.79
N SER A 158 -11.26 17.98 7.12
CA SER A 158 -11.97 18.83 8.10
C SER A 158 -11.86 20.33 7.86
N PRO A 159 -10.69 20.88 7.48
CA PRO A 159 -10.59 22.32 7.15
C PRO A 159 -11.45 22.73 5.96
N LEU A 160 -11.73 21.83 5.03
CA LEU A 160 -12.47 22.09 3.80
C LEU A 160 -13.98 21.85 3.98
N HIS A 161 -14.35 21.00 4.92
CA HIS A 161 -15.75 20.66 5.23
C HIS A 161 -16.35 21.43 6.41
N ASN A 162 -15.69 22.47 6.93
CA ASN A 162 -16.14 23.17 8.14
C ASN A 162 -16.43 22.22 9.32
N GLY A 163 -15.56 21.22 9.50
CA GLY A 163 -15.72 20.19 10.55
C GLY A 163 -16.53 18.96 10.15
N GLY A 164 -16.92 18.84 8.86
CA GLY A 164 -17.60 17.65 8.34
C GLY A 164 -16.69 16.43 8.22
N PHE A 165 -17.30 15.25 8.00
CA PHE A 165 -16.59 13.99 7.81
C PHE A 165 -16.18 13.78 6.35
N THR A 166 -15.16 12.93 6.15
CA THR A 166 -14.77 12.46 4.82
C THR A 166 -15.91 11.76 4.09
N THR A 167 -15.95 11.92 2.78
CA THR A 167 -16.85 11.18 1.89
C THR A 167 -16.14 10.10 1.08
N PHE A 168 -14.85 9.86 1.31
CA PHE A 168 -14.11 8.80 0.60
C PHE A 168 -14.69 7.42 0.91
N VAL A 169 -15.18 6.74 -0.12
CA VAL A 169 -15.98 5.51 -0.03
C VAL A 169 -15.36 4.39 0.81
N LEU A 170 -14.04 4.16 0.70
CA LEU A 170 -13.41 3.05 1.44
C LEU A 170 -13.02 3.40 2.88
N SER A 171 -13.27 4.63 3.32
CA SER A 171 -12.96 5.10 4.68
C SER A 171 -14.21 5.38 5.53
N THR A 172 -15.40 5.01 5.04
CA THR A 172 -16.67 5.19 5.74
C THR A 172 -17.50 3.92 5.78
N ASP A 173 -18.20 3.71 6.89
CA ASP A 173 -19.22 2.66 7.06
C ASP A 173 -20.65 3.23 6.96
N ASP A 174 -20.78 4.55 6.74
CA ASP A 174 -22.07 5.21 6.53
C ASP A 174 -22.66 4.81 5.19
N ASN A 175 -23.75 4.04 5.23
CA ASN A 175 -24.44 3.54 4.04
C ASN A 175 -24.95 4.66 3.14
N SER A 176 -25.30 5.81 3.69
CA SER A 176 -25.80 6.95 2.91
C SER A 176 -24.74 7.57 2.02
N VAL A 177 -23.44 7.40 2.37
CA VAL A 177 -22.29 7.83 1.59
C VAL A 177 -21.69 6.67 0.78
N TYR A 178 -21.45 5.54 1.45
CA TYR A 178 -20.74 4.40 0.87
C TYR A 178 -21.43 3.83 -0.38
N GLU A 179 -22.73 3.50 -0.27
CA GLU A 179 -23.42 2.79 -1.35
C GLU A 179 -23.57 3.63 -2.64
N PRO A 180 -23.95 4.92 -2.57
CA PRO A 180 -24.02 5.77 -3.76
C PRO A 180 -22.65 5.95 -4.42
N ASP A 181 -21.60 6.23 -3.62
CA ASP A 181 -20.26 6.46 -4.16
C ASP A 181 -19.64 5.20 -4.75
N LYS A 182 -19.77 4.07 -4.09
CA LYS A 182 -19.29 2.80 -4.63
C LYS A 182 -19.94 2.49 -5.98
N ARG A 183 -21.26 2.68 -6.10
CA ARG A 183 -21.97 2.50 -7.38
C ARG A 183 -21.46 3.46 -8.45
N LEU A 184 -21.29 4.74 -8.11
CA LEU A 184 -20.77 5.74 -9.03
C LEU A 184 -19.34 5.40 -9.47
N LEU A 185 -18.44 5.13 -8.52
CA LEU A 185 -17.04 4.83 -8.81
C LEU A 185 -16.88 3.54 -9.64
N THR A 186 -17.67 2.51 -9.36
CA THR A 186 -17.65 1.27 -10.14
C THR A 186 -18.08 1.50 -11.60
N ARG A 187 -18.87 2.53 -11.85
CA ARG A 187 -19.29 2.89 -13.22
C ARG A 187 -18.28 3.77 -13.94
N VAL A 188 -17.72 4.77 -13.25
CA VAL A 188 -16.72 5.67 -13.87
C VAL A 188 -15.36 5.02 -14.02
N CYS A 189 -15.06 4.00 -13.22
CA CYS A 189 -13.93 3.08 -13.38
C CYS A 189 -14.44 1.69 -13.76
N SER A 190 -15.00 1.58 -14.97
CA SER A 190 -15.66 0.35 -15.42
C SER A 190 -14.66 -0.77 -15.72
N ARG A 191 -15.10 -2.01 -15.51
CA ARG A 191 -14.37 -3.19 -16.01
C ARG A 191 -14.30 -3.26 -17.53
N ASP A 192 -15.23 -2.58 -18.22
CA ASP A 192 -15.24 -2.50 -19.68
C ASP A 192 -14.08 -1.66 -20.23
N ASP A 193 -13.42 -0.87 -19.39
CA ASP A 193 -12.20 -0.14 -19.74
C ASP A 193 -10.93 -1.03 -19.74
N ALA A 194 -11.04 -2.34 -19.47
CA ALA A 194 -9.89 -3.21 -19.29
C ALA A 194 -8.90 -3.16 -20.46
N ASP A 195 -9.38 -3.24 -21.70
CA ASP A 195 -8.52 -3.19 -22.89
C ASP A 195 -7.80 -1.84 -23.01
N ARG A 196 -8.48 -0.74 -22.68
CA ARG A 196 -7.89 0.59 -22.68
C ARG A 196 -6.82 0.74 -21.60
N ILE A 197 -7.07 0.22 -20.39
CA ILE A 197 -6.10 0.22 -19.31
C ILE A 197 -4.87 -0.59 -19.71
N VAL A 198 -5.08 -1.78 -20.30
CA VAL A 198 -4.00 -2.64 -20.84
C VAL A 198 -3.16 -1.87 -21.86
N ASP A 199 -3.80 -1.19 -22.81
CA ASP A 199 -3.10 -0.44 -23.87
C ASP A 199 -2.24 0.70 -23.30
N ILE A 200 -2.76 1.48 -22.34
CA ILE A 200 -2.00 2.53 -21.67
C ILE A 200 -0.79 1.95 -20.94
N VAL A 201 -1.02 0.94 -20.10
CA VAL A 201 0.01 0.35 -19.24
C VAL A 201 1.06 -0.40 -20.05
N HIS A 202 0.63 -1.22 -21.01
CA HIS A 202 1.53 -1.97 -21.87
C HIS A 202 2.51 -1.05 -22.63
N ARG A 203 1.98 -0.03 -23.30
CA ARG A 203 2.82 0.94 -24.01
C ARG A 203 3.83 1.62 -23.11
N GLU A 204 3.42 2.00 -21.89
CA GLU A 204 4.31 2.64 -20.95
C GLU A 204 5.37 1.69 -20.41
N CYS A 205 5.02 0.44 -20.08
CA CYS A 205 6.00 -0.57 -19.68
C CYS A 205 7.04 -0.82 -20.77
N MET A 206 6.59 -1.01 -22.03
CA MET A 206 7.48 -1.22 -23.17
C MET A 206 8.40 -0.04 -23.43
N ARG A 207 7.88 1.18 -23.31
CA ARG A 207 8.66 2.41 -23.47
C ARG A 207 9.77 2.51 -22.40
N ARG A 208 9.44 2.26 -21.13
CA ARG A 208 10.39 2.37 -20.01
C ARG A 208 11.46 1.29 -20.06
N VAL A 209 11.07 0.05 -20.30
CA VAL A 209 12.04 -1.04 -20.48
C VAL A 209 12.91 -0.79 -21.70
N GLY A 210 12.34 -0.31 -22.82
CA GLY A 210 13.10 0.09 -24.01
C GLY A 210 14.13 1.18 -23.72
N ALA A 211 13.77 2.18 -22.91
CA ALA A 211 14.71 3.21 -22.48
C ALA A 211 15.87 2.64 -21.63
N ALA A 212 15.55 1.72 -20.72
CA ALA A 212 16.56 1.02 -19.91
C ALA A 212 17.51 0.18 -20.79
N VAL A 213 16.98 -0.56 -21.78
CA VAL A 213 17.80 -1.32 -22.73
C VAL A 213 18.71 -0.40 -23.54
N ALA A 214 18.20 0.73 -24.02
CA ALA A 214 19.01 1.69 -24.78
C ALA A 214 20.11 2.34 -23.90
N ALA A 215 19.81 2.66 -22.64
CA ALA A 215 20.79 3.16 -21.69
C ALA A 215 21.88 2.12 -21.39
N ALA A 216 21.49 0.85 -21.23
CA ALA A 216 22.41 -0.26 -21.03
C ALA A 216 23.36 -0.46 -22.24
N ARG A 217 22.86 -0.35 -23.46
CA ARG A 217 23.67 -0.40 -24.69
C ARG A 217 24.68 0.74 -24.76
N SER A 218 24.28 1.94 -24.33
CA SER A 218 25.15 3.12 -24.36
C SER A 218 26.25 3.07 -23.32
N SER A 219 25.95 2.58 -22.12
CA SER A 219 26.87 2.54 -20.98
C SER A 219 27.68 1.26 -20.91
N GLY A 220 27.28 0.19 -21.61
CA GLY A 220 27.82 -1.16 -21.46
C GLY A 220 27.37 -1.88 -20.19
N ALA A 221 26.59 -1.22 -19.31
CA ALA A 221 26.07 -1.79 -18.09
C ALA A 221 24.69 -2.43 -18.35
N GLN A 222 24.64 -3.76 -18.38
CA GLN A 222 23.39 -4.51 -18.65
C GLN A 222 22.55 -4.65 -17.38
N THR A 223 22.37 -3.53 -16.66
CA THR A 223 21.58 -3.47 -15.44
C THR A 223 20.63 -2.28 -15.47
N PHE A 224 19.49 -2.42 -14.82
CA PHE A 224 18.61 -1.28 -14.60
C PHE A 224 17.83 -1.42 -13.28
N ASP A 225 17.55 -0.29 -12.63
CA ASP A 225 16.76 -0.23 -11.42
C ASP A 225 15.27 -0.14 -11.80
N ILE A 226 14.50 -1.19 -11.51
CA ILE A 226 13.07 -1.23 -11.84
C ILE A 226 12.23 -0.31 -10.95
N VAL A 227 12.69 0.07 -9.77
CA VAL A 227 11.96 1.00 -8.89
C VAL A 227 11.85 2.36 -9.55
N GLU A 228 13.00 2.97 -9.89
CA GLU A 228 13.04 4.27 -10.56
C GLU A 228 12.68 4.18 -12.05
N GLY A 229 12.98 3.07 -12.70
CA GLY A 229 12.77 2.94 -14.15
C GLY A 229 11.35 2.54 -14.55
N LEU A 230 10.60 1.86 -13.68
CA LEU A 230 9.32 1.25 -14.06
C LEU A 230 8.26 1.38 -12.97
N ALA A 231 8.48 0.77 -11.79
CA ALA A 231 7.45 0.46 -10.82
C ALA A 231 6.77 1.71 -10.23
N ARG A 232 7.50 2.82 -10.06
CA ARG A 232 6.98 4.09 -9.56
C ARG A 232 6.11 4.82 -10.56
N TYR A 233 6.50 4.82 -11.82
CA TYR A 233 5.97 5.79 -12.77
C TYR A 233 4.95 5.22 -13.75
N VAL A 234 4.93 3.91 -14.00
CA VAL A 234 3.85 3.30 -14.79
C VAL A 234 2.47 3.59 -14.16
N PRO A 235 2.28 3.41 -12.84
CA PRO A 235 1.02 3.78 -12.21
C PRO A 235 0.71 5.29 -12.26
N VAL A 236 1.72 6.17 -12.23
CA VAL A 236 1.53 7.63 -12.35
C VAL A 236 0.99 7.98 -13.73
N VAL A 237 1.53 7.36 -14.79
CA VAL A 237 1.01 7.57 -16.15
C VAL A 237 -0.42 7.05 -16.30
N LEU A 238 -0.77 5.96 -15.64
CA LEU A 238 -2.17 5.51 -15.59
C LEU A 238 -3.05 6.52 -14.84
N GLY A 239 -2.53 7.13 -13.76
CA GLY A 239 -3.17 8.23 -13.04
C GLY A 239 -3.49 9.42 -13.96
N ASP A 240 -2.54 9.81 -14.80
CA ASP A 240 -2.74 10.86 -15.81
C ASP A 240 -3.76 10.44 -16.89
N LYS A 241 -3.53 9.32 -17.56
CA LYS A 241 -4.28 8.97 -18.79
C LYS A 241 -5.65 8.35 -18.54
N TYR A 242 -5.86 7.72 -17.38
CA TYR A 242 -7.11 7.03 -17.05
C TYR A 242 -7.86 7.67 -15.87
N LEU A 243 -7.16 8.03 -14.78
CA LEU A 243 -7.83 8.64 -13.64
C LEU A 243 -8.05 10.14 -13.82
N GLY A 244 -7.31 10.81 -14.71
CA GLY A 244 -7.48 12.22 -15.05
C GLY A 244 -6.74 13.18 -14.11
N VAL A 245 -5.56 12.76 -13.65
CA VAL A 245 -4.66 13.55 -12.81
C VAL A 245 -3.39 13.86 -13.61
N PRO A 246 -3.38 14.95 -14.40
CA PRO A 246 -2.31 15.26 -15.33
C PRO A 246 -0.95 15.41 -14.64
N VAL A 247 0.10 15.00 -15.35
CA VAL A 247 1.50 15.25 -14.95
C VAL A 247 2.24 15.92 -16.10
N ALA A 248 3.22 16.77 -15.76
CA ALA A 248 4.04 17.42 -16.77
C ALA A 248 4.89 16.38 -17.53
N PRO A 249 5.01 16.54 -18.86
CA PRO A 249 5.71 15.57 -19.69
C PRO A 249 7.24 15.57 -19.50
N GLN A 250 7.80 16.54 -18.79
CA GLN A 250 9.24 16.68 -18.54
C GLN A 250 9.52 16.81 -17.05
N PRO A 251 10.51 16.05 -16.51
CA PRO A 251 11.00 16.25 -15.16
C PRO A 251 11.55 17.65 -14.94
N GLY A 252 11.35 18.20 -13.73
CA GLY A 252 11.90 19.50 -13.34
C GLY A 252 11.11 20.71 -13.82
N SER A 253 9.92 20.52 -14.40
CA SER A 253 9.01 21.62 -14.73
C SER A 253 8.29 22.19 -13.50
N PHE A 254 8.45 21.56 -12.35
CA PHE A 254 7.89 21.97 -11.07
C PHE A 254 9.00 22.22 -10.05
N ASP A 255 9.43 23.45 -9.93
CA ASP A 255 10.26 23.89 -8.82
C ASP A 255 9.38 24.44 -7.70
N LEU A 256 9.46 23.80 -6.53
CA LEU A 256 8.89 24.36 -5.31
C LEU A 256 9.57 25.69 -5.02
N THR A 257 8.85 26.78 -5.15
CA THR A 257 9.40 28.07 -4.75
C THR A 257 9.66 28.11 -3.23
N PRO A 258 10.59 28.94 -2.74
CA PRO A 258 10.81 29.11 -1.30
C PRO A 258 9.51 29.45 -0.53
N GLU A 259 8.59 30.16 -1.18
CA GLU A 259 7.29 30.49 -0.61
C GLU A 259 6.36 29.27 -0.51
N MET A 260 6.39 28.38 -1.51
CA MET A 260 5.68 27.10 -1.45
C MET A 260 6.29 26.21 -0.36
N LEU A 261 7.62 26.15 -0.23
CA LEU A 261 8.28 25.39 0.84
C LEU A 261 7.92 25.96 2.23
N THR A 262 7.82 27.28 2.35
CA THR A 262 7.36 27.93 3.59
C THR A 262 5.89 27.63 3.86
N TYR A 263 5.06 27.62 2.85
CA TYR A 263 3.65 27.27 2.94
C TYR A 263 3.45 25.83 3.43
N TYR A 264 4.27 24.89 2.98
CA TYR A 264 4.25 23.50 3.46
C TYR A 264 4.58 23.36 4.95
N GLY A 265 5.31 24.29 5.52
CA GLY A 265 5.69 24.30 6.93
C GLY A 265 4.69 24.95 7.88
N THR A 266 3.72 25.71 7.38
CA THR A 266 2.75 26.45 8.21
C THR A 266 1.48 25.64 8.47
N PRO A 267 0.87 25.75 9.67
CA PRO A 267 -0.49 25.27 9.93
C PRO A 267 -1.48 25.93 8.98
N ILE A 268 -2.48 25.18 8.53
CA ILE A 268 -3.44 25.71 7.55
C ILE A 268 -4.53 26.49 8.26
N ASP A 269 -4.33 27.79 8.33
CA ASP A 269 -5.37 28.74 8.68
C ASP A 269 -5.70 29.56 7.42
N GLY A 270 -6.63 29.08 6.59
CA GLY A 270 -7.22 29.88 5.51
C GLY A 270 -6.30 30.41 4.38
N GLN A 271 -4.96 30.20 4.47
CA GLN A 271 -4.00 30.71 3.49
C GLN A 271 -3.68 29.72 2.34
N ALA A 272 -4.30 28.53 2.35
CA ALA A 272 -4.16 27.52 1.31
C ALA A 272 -4.40 28.07 -0.10
N ASP A 273 -5.35 28.99 -0.18
CA ASP A 273 -5.82 29.59 -1.42
C ASP A 273 -4.79 30.47 -2.13
N THR A 274 -3.89 31.12 -1.38
CA THR A 274 -2.95 32.10 -1.95
C THR A 274 -1.69 31.47 -2.56
N ALA A 275 -1.15 30.43 -1.96
CA ALA A 275 0.03 29.74 -2.51
C ALA A 275 -0.35 28.92 -3.76
N LEU A 276 -1.54 28.32 -3.76
CA LEU A 276 -2.07 27.60 -4.92
C LEU A 276 -2.46 28.51 -6.06
N LYS A 277 -2.98 29.70 -5.78
CA LYS A 277 -3.21 30.76 -6.78
C LYS A 277 -1.91 31.27 -7.38
N LYS A 278 -0.80 31.29 -6.63
CA LYS A 278 0.54 31.62 -7.15
C LYS A 278 1.16 30.48 -7.97
N ALA A 279 0.77 29.23 -7.71
CA ALA A 279 1.15 28.07 -8.51
C ALA A 279 0.23 27.86 -9.73
N ASP A 280 -0.59 28.84 -10.06
CA ASP A 280 -1.55 28.77 -11.16
C ASP A 280 -0.83 28.54 -12.49
N GLY A 281 -1.12 27.42 -13.15
CA GLY A 281 -0.45 26.97 -14.37
C GLY A 281 0.61 25.90 -14.18
N VAL A 282 1.05 25.58 -12.96
CA VAL A 282 2.08 24.57 -12.72
C VAL A 282 1.46 23.17 -12.60
N ILE A 283 1.92 22.26 -13.45
CA ILE A 283 1.55 20.84 -13.40
C ILE A 283 2.73 20.09 -12.80
N PRO A 284 2.54 19.29 -11.71
CA PRO A 284 3.63 18.52 -11.13
C PRO A 284 4.17 17.50 -12.13
N ASP A 285 5.47 17.25 -12.10
CA ASP A 285 6.06 16.16 -12.87
C ASP A 285 5.74 14.79 -12.24
N GLU A 286 6.07 13.70 -12.95
CA GLU A 286 5.81 12.32 -12.49
C GLU A 286 6.40 12.06 -11.10
N ARG A 287 7.63 12.55 -10.84
CA ARG A 287 8.33 12.33 -9.57
C ARG A 287 7.65 13.08 -8.43
N GLN A 288 7.29 14.33 -8.65
CA GLN A 288 6.62 15.13 -7.63
C GLN A 288 5.23 14.56 -7.30
N MET A 289 4.47 14.19 -8.32
CA MET A 289 3.16 13.52 -8.14
C MET A 289 3.32 12.23 -7.34
N TYR A 290 4.29 11.39 -7.69
CA TYR A 290 4.57 10.17 -6.96
C TYR A 290 4.91 10.44 -5.48
N LEU A 291 5.75 11.44 -5.19
CA LEU A 291 6.15 11.77 -3.81
C LEU A 291 4.94 12.21 -2.96
N TRP A 292 4.05 13.03 -3.50
CA TRP A 292 2.83 13.43 -2.79
C TRP A 292 1.94 12.23 -2.49
N ILE A 293 1.73 11.38 -3.48
CA ILE A 293 0.90 10.19 -3.35
C ILE A 293 1.51 9.19 -2.36
N LYS A 294 2.82 8.98 -2.41
CA LYS A 294 3.55 8.12 -1.48
C LYS A 294 3.41 8.60 -0.04
N ALA A 295 3.59 9.90 0.21
CA ALA A 295 3.44 10.48 1.54
C ALA A 295 2.01 10.31 2.08
N ALA A 296 0.99 10.53 1.23
CA ALA A 296 -0.41 10.30 1.56
C ALA A 296 -0.67 8.82 1.90
N PHE A 297 -0.19 7.90 1.07
CA PHE A 297 -0.35 6.46 1.29
C PHE A 297 0.29 6.00 2.61
N ARG A 298 1.51 6.47 2.89
CA ARG A 298 2.21 6.19 4.16
C ARG A 298 1.38 6.63 5.36
N HIS A 299 0.82 7.82 5.30
CA HIS A 299 0.00 8.35 6.37
C HIS A 299 -1.24 7.48 6.63
N PHE A 300 -1.97 7.09 5.58
CA PHE A 300 -3.22 6.35 5.74
C PHE A 300 -3.02 4.88 6.07
N PHE A 301 -2.07 4.21 5.42
CA PHE A 301 -1.98 2.75 5.46
C PHE A 301 -0.79 2.21 6.26
N ASN A 302 0.30 2.96 6.35
CA ASN A 302 1.54 2.46 6.96
C ASN A 302 1.88 3.13 8.30
N ASN A 303 1.22 4.23 8.68
CA ASN A 303 1.47 4.93 9.92
C ASN A 303 0.70 4.33 11.12
N VAL A 304 0.84 3.03 11.32
CA VAL A 304 0.16 2.30 12.42
C VAL A 304 0.62 2.80 13.79
N GLN A 305 1.88 3.20 13.90
CA GLN A 305 2.48 3.71 15.15
C GLN A 305 2.16 5.17 15.43
N LYS A 306 1.42 5.85 14.54
CA LYS A 306 1.06 7.27 14.67
C LYS A 306 2.28 8.19 14.77
N ASP A 307 3.34 7.92 13.99
CA ASP A 307 4.51 8.79 13.90
C ASP A 307 4.08 10.20 13.45
N PRO A 308 4.36 11.24 14.27
CA PRO A 308 3.94 12.61 13.97
C PRO A 308 4.57 13.18 12.69
N ALA A 309 5.80 12.79 12.36
CA ALA A 309 6.48 13.27 11.16
C ALA A 309 5.82 12.70 9.89
N VAL A 310 5.51 11.39 9.90
CA VAL A 310 4.77 10.73 8.82
C VAL A 310 3.37 11.34 8.66
N GLN A 311 2.72 11.64 9.78
CA GLN A 311 1.41 12.29 9.77
C GLN A 311 1.49 13.70 9.16
N ALA A 312 2.44 14.52 9.59
CA ALA A 312 2.59 15.89 9.10
C ALA A 312 2.90 15.93 7.60
N ASP A 313 3.80 15.06 7.13
CA ASP A 313 4.15 14.93 5.71
C ASP A 313 2.96 14.46 4.87
N GLY A 314 2.24 13.43 5.35
CA GLY A 314 1.05 12.92 4.70
C GLY A 314 -0.09 13.94 4.61
N LEU A 315 -0.39 14.63 5.70
CA LEU A 315 -1.42 15.69 5.71
C LEU A 315 -1.10 16.81 4.73
N ARG A 316 0.16 17.26 4.71
CA ARG A 316 0.65 18.26 3.77
C ARG A 316 0.45 17.83 2.33
N SER A 317 0.90 16.62 1.99
CA SER A 317 0.79 16.07 0.64
C SER A 317 -0.67 15.87 0.19
N CYS A 318 -1.54 15.40 1.09
CA CYS A 318 -2.97 15.28 0.79
C CYS A 318 -3.62 16.62 0.47
N ARG A 319 -3.26 17.68 1.20
CA ARG A 319 -3.79 19.03 0.96
C ARG A 319 -3.38 19.58 -0.39
N LEU A 320 -2.13 19.28 -0.81
CA LEU A 320 -1.67 19.63 -2.16
C LEU A 320 -2.43 18.88 -3.23
N LEU A 321 -2.58 17.57 -3.07
CA LEU A 321 -3.35 16.74 -4.00
C LEU A 321 -4.78 17.24 -4.12
N LEU A 322 -5.44 17.55 -3.01
CA LEU A 322 -6.81 18.06 -3.04
C LEU A 322 -6.94 19.38 -3.76
N ALA A 323 -6.05 20.31 -3.46
CA ALA A 323 -6.08 21.61 -4.11
C ALA A 323 -5.78 21.50 -5.60
N TYR A 324 -4.83 20.64 -5.97
CA TYR A 324 -4.55 20.33 -7.37
C TYR A 324 -5.77 19.72 -8.06
N LEU A 325 -6.43 18.75 -7.44
CA LEU A 325 -7.63 18.11 -7.99
C LEU A 325 -8.82 19.06 -8.12
N LEU A 326 -9.06 19.93 -7.13
CA LEU A 326 -10.12 20.92 -7.20
C LEU A 326 -9.92 21.88 -8.40
N ARG A 327 -8.67 22.27 -8.64
CA ARG A 327 -8.32 23.05 -9.81
C ARG A 327 -8.53 22.30 -11.12
N GLU A 328 -8.11 21.03 -11.20
CA GLU A 328 -8.33 20.22 -12.40
C GLU A 328 -9.83 20.02 -12.67
N ILE A 329 -10.63 19.80 -11.64
CA ILE A 329 -12.09 19.72 -11.75
C ILE A 329 -12.65 21.00 -12.40
N GLU A 330 -12.21 22.18 -11.96
CA GLU A 330 -12.66 23.46 -12.53
C GLU A 330 -12.21 23.62 -13.97
N ILE A 331 -10.96 23.31 -14.30
CA ILE A 331 -10.44 23.36 -15.67
C ILE A 331 -11.25 22.44 -16.60
N GLN A 332 -11.49 21.20 -16.18
CA GLN A 332 -12.24 20.23 -16.99
C GLN A 332 -13.72 20.64 -17.13
N ARG A 333 -14.31 21.19 -16.07
CA ARG A 333 -15.68 21.73 -16.10
C ARG A 333 -15.79 22.87 -17.12
N GLN A 334 -14.88 23.83 -17.07
CA GLN A 334 -14.90 24.96 -17.99
C GLN A 334 -14.75 24.52 -19.46
N ARG A 335 -13.82 23.61 -19.74
CA ARG A 335 -13.67 23.02 -21.07
C ARG A 335 -14.94 22.34 -21.56
N LEU A 336 -15.61 21.59 -20.71
CA LEU A 336 -16.88 20.93 -21.04
C LEU A 336 -18.01 21.92 -21.29
N LEU A 337 -18.07 23.02 -20.54
CA LEU A 337 -19.06 24.09 -20.75
C LEU A 337 -18.81 24.84 -22.05
N ASP A 338 -17.55 25.08 -22.40
CA ASP A 338 -17.14 25.73 -23.64
C ASP A 338 -17.21 24.82 -24.87
N GLY A 339 -17.63 23.56 -24.71
CA GLY A 339 -17.69 22.56 -25.79
C GLY A 339 -16.32 22.12 -26.30
N GLN A 340 -15.24 22.34 -25.54
CA GLN A 340 -13.91 21.91 -25.90
C GLN A 340 -13.74 20.39 -25.69
N PRO A 341 -12.90 19.73 -26.48
CA PRO A 341 -12.61 18.31 -26.28
C PRO A 341 -11.89 18.09 -24.95
N VAL A 342 -12.33 17.07 -24.19
CA VAL A 342 -11.70 16.59 -22.96
C VAL A 342 -11.34 15.13 -23.10
N ALA A 343 -10.29 14.70 -22.38
CA ALA A 343 -9.94 13.29 -22.31
C ALA A 343 -11.02 12.53 -21.54
N ASP A 344 -11.32 11.31 -21.97
CA ASP A 344 -12.22 10.41 -21.26
C ASP A 344 -11.48 9.76 -20.07
N THR A 345 -11.62 10.34 -18.88
CA THR A 345 -10.96 9.91 -17.65
C THR A 345 -11.98 9.77 -16.52
N MET A 346 -11.60 9.10 -15.43
CA MET A 346 -12.43 9.02 -14.24
C MET A 346 -12.89 10.42 -13.78
N LEU A 347 -11.97 11.39 -13.70
CA LEU A 347 -12.26 12.75 -13.25
C LEU A 347 -13.27 13.42 -14.19
N THR A 348 -13.05 13.37 -15.50
CA THR A 348 -13.97 13.99 -16.48
C THR A 348 -15.33 13.32 -16.51
N ARG A 349 -15.40 12.01 -16.32
CA ARG A 349 -16.67 11.26 -16.19
C ARG A 349 -17.46 11.71 -14.95
N LEU A 350 -16.77 11.94 -13.81
CA LEU A 350 -17.39 12.47 -12.59
C LEU A 350 -17.91 13.91 -12.79
N VAL A 351 -17.14 14.77 -13.46
CA VAL A 351 -17.57 16.14 -13.78
C VAL A 351 -18.76 16.13 -14.76
N LEU A 352 -18.75 15.29 -15.78
CA LEU A 352 -19.90 15.11 -16.68
C LEU A 352 -21.14 14.67 -15.90
N PHE A 353 -21.01 13.71 -14.98
CA PHE A 353 -22.10 13.28 -14.13
C PHE A 353 -22.64 14.44 -13.27
N GLN A 354 -21.76 15.21 -12.63
CA GLN A 354 -22.14 16.40 -11.85
C GLN A 354 -22.92 17.41 -12.69
N LEU A 355 -22.55 17.60 -13.96
CA LEU A 355 -23.25 18.48 -14.91
C LEU A 355 -24.57 17.91 -15.44
N GLY A 356 -25.01 16.74 -14.95
CA GLY A 356 -26.19 16.04 -15.45
C GLY A 356 -26.02 15.51 -16.89
N ARG A 357 -24.77 15.42 -17.39
CA ARG A 357 -24.45 14.91 -18.72
C ARG A 357 -24.03 13.44 -18.62
N ARG A 358 -24.39 12.66 -19.62
CA ARG A 358 -24.01 11.24 -19.65
C ARG A 358 -22.54 11.08 -20.09
N PRO A 359 -21.67 10.42 -19.30
CA PRO A 359 -20.34 10.05 -19.78
C PRO A 359 -20.45 9.06 -20.96
N PRO A 360 -19.55 9.13 -21.97
CA PRO A 360 -19.63 8.32 -23.17
C PRO A 360 -19.68 6.82 -22.93
N THR A 361 -18.99 6.36 -21.88
CA THR A 361 -18.80 4.93 -21.56
C THR A 361 -19.73 4.40 -20.46
N VAL A 362 -20.61 5.24 -19.91
CA VAL A 362 -21.53 4.84 -18.84
C VAL A 362 -22.91 4.54 -19.40
N GLU A 363 -23.25 3.27 -19.56
CA GLU A 363 -24.51 2.84 -20.20
C GLU A 363 -25.78 3.16 -19.40
N ARG A 364 -25.71 3.21 -18.08
CA ARG A 364 -26.91 3.42 -17.23
C ARG A 364 -26.74 4.61 -16.29
N PRO A 365 -27.77 5.49 -16.18
CA PRO A 365 -27.78 6.53 -15.17
C PRO A 365 -27.73 5.90 -13.76
N THR A 366 -27.12 6.58 -12.82
CA THR A 366 -27.12 6.20 -11.41
C THR A 366 -28.39 6.76 -10.76
N ASP A 367 -28.87 6.11 -9.72
CA ASP A 367 -29.95 6.63 -8.87
C ASP A 367 -29.46 7.81 -8.00
N LEU A 368 -28.15 8.11 -8.04
CA LEU A 368 -27.56 9.21 -7.32
C LEU A 368 -27.89 10.54 -8.02
N ASP A 369 -28.44 11.48 -7.26
CA ASP A 369 -28.71 12.82 -7.74
C ASP A 369 -27.36 13.54 -8.05
N PRO A 370 -27.14 14.00 -9.29
CA PRO A 370 -25.93 14.74 -9.64
C PRO A 370 -25.64 15.95 -8.74
N ARG A 371 -26.69 16.60 -8.21
CA ARG A 371 -26.57 17.76 -7.30
C ARG A 371 -25.94 17.43 -5.95
N LEU A 372 -25.88 16.15 -5.57
CA LEU A 372 -25.23 15.69 -4.35
C LEU A 372 -23.72 15.45 -4.53
N VAL A 373 -23.22 15.54 -5.77
CA VAL A 373 -21.80 15.33 -6.08
C VAL A 373 -21.09 16.68 -6.13
N SER A 374 -20.56 17.13 -5.00
CA SER A 374 -19.75 18.35 -4.91
C SER A 374 -18.35 18.16 -5.51
N ASP A 375 -17.68 19.26 -5.84
CA ASP A 375 -16.27 19.23 -6.29
C ASP A 375 -15.36 18.56 -5.28
N LEU A 376 -15.60 18.86 -4.01
CA LEU A 376 -14.85 18.26 -2.92
C LEU A 376 -15.05 16.74 -2.86
N ARG A 377 -16.28 16.26 -3.05
CA ARG A 377 -16.58 14.82 -3.12
C ARG A 377 -15.91 14.15 -4.33
N ILE A 378 -15.85 14.82 -5.48
CA ILE A 378 -15.08 14.34 -6.64
C ILE A 378 -13.61 14.27 -6.29
N ALA A 379 -13.03 15.35 -5.74
CA ALA A 379 -11.62 15.43 -5.39
C ALA A 379 -11.21 14.36 -4.37
N GLU A 380 -12.01 14.12 -3.32
CA GLU A 380 -11.79 13.07 -2.33
C GLU A 380 -11.74 11.68 -2.97
N ASN A 381 -12.72 11.36 -3.79
CA ASN A 381 -12.80 10.05 -4.43
C ASN A 381 -11.68 9.83 -5.45
N VAL A 382 -11.31 10.84 -6.23
CA VAL A 382 -10.16 10.77 -7.14
C VAL A 382 -8.85 10.67 -6.35
N MET A 383 -8.68 11.45 -5.27
CA MET A 383 -7.51 11.35 -4.39
C MET A 383 -7.38 9.94 -3.80
N GLY A 384 -8.46 9.39 -3.28
CA GLY A 384 -8.46 8.02 -2.76
C GLY A 384 -8.09 6.99 -3.82
N ALA A 385 -8.59 7.15 -5.05
CA ALA A 385 -8.26 6.28 -6.17
C ALA A 385 -6.77 6.35 -6.54
N ILE A 386 -6.19 7.55 -6.70
CA ILE A 386 -4.77 7.70 -7.07
C ILE A 386 -3.83 7.27 -5.95
N VAL A 387 -4.17 7.55 -4.68
CA VAL A 387 -3.37 7.12 -3.54
C VAL A 387 -3.32 5.58 -3.49
N GLY A 388 -4.45 4.91 -3.67
CA GLY A 388 -4.50 3.44 -3.71
C GLY A 388 -3.86 2.83 -4.97
N ALA A 389 -4.01 3.48 -6.13
CA ALA A 389 -3.59 2.93 -7.42
C ALA A 389 -2.11 3.17 -7.75
N ILE A 390 -1.39 4.05 -7.07
CA ILE A 390 -0.02 4.42 -7.45
C ILE A 390 0.99 3.88 -6.45
N ALA A 391 0.99 4.35 -5.21
CA ALA A 391 2.04 3.98 -4.25
C ALA A 391 2.06 2.47 -3.96
N GLY A 392 0.89 1.85 -3.82
CA GLY A 392 0.80 0.41 -3.60
C GLY A 392 1.33 -0.44 -4.75
N GLN A 393 1.27 0.05 -5.98
CA GLN A 393 1.70 -0.73 -7.15
C GLN A 393 3.22 -0.82 -7.28
N GLU A 394 3.98 0.18 -6.83
CA GLU A 394 5.45 0.10 -6.74
C GLU A 394 5.87 -1.12 -5.93
N GLU A 395 5.36 -1.20 -4.72
CA GLU A 395 5.66 -2.30 -3.79
C GLU A 395 5.23 -3.65 -4.37
N ALA A 396 3.99 -3.74 -4.85
CA ALA A 396 3.45 -4.96 -5.41
C ALA A 396 4.25 -5.45 -6.63
N THR A 397 4.61 -4.56 -7.55
CA THR A 397 5.42 -4.90 -8.73
C THR A 397 6.79 -5.44 -8.32
N CYS A 398 7.47 -4.77 -7.38
CA CYS A 398 8.78 -5.23 -6.89
C CYS A 398 8.68 -6.61 -6.23
N ARG A 399 7.67 -6.84 -5.40
CA ARG A 399 7.46 -8.12 -4.73
C ARG A 399 7.12 -9.26 -5.69
N VAL A 400 6.33 -8.98 -6.71
CA VAL A 400 6.01 -9.98 -7.74
C VAL A 400 7.27 -10.38 -8.52
N ILE A 401 8.05 -9.41 -8.96
CA ILE A 401 9.30 -9.69 -9.69
C ILE A 401 10.31 -10.41 -8.78
N ASP A 402 10.44 -10.00 -7.52
CA ASP A 402 11.29 -10.72 -6.56
C ASP A 402 10.83 -12.18 -6.38
N SER A 403 9.53 -12.42 -6.23
CA SER A 403 8.98 -13.78 -6.11
C SER A 403 9.27 -14.65 -7.33
N LEU A 404 9.19 -14.09 -8.54
CA LEU A 404 9.53 -14.81 -9.76
C LEU A 404 11.02 -15.13 -9.84
N LEU A 405 11.89 -14.21 -9.43
CA LEU A 405 13.33 -14.47 -9.39
C LEU A 405 13.69 -15.50 -8.32
N ARG A 406 13.01 -15.49 -7.18
CA ARG A 406 13.15 -16.55 -6.16
C ARG A 406 12.73 -17.92 -6.69
N LEU A 407 11.67 -17.95 -7.50
CA LEU A 407 11.23 -19.16 -8.17
C LEU A 407 12.29 -19.65 -9.19
N LYS A 408 12.94 -18.71 -9.92
CA LYS A 408 14.08 -19.01 -10.80
C LYS A 408 15.27 -19.61 -10.05
N ASP A 409 15.58 -19.03 -8.88
CA ASP A 409 16.73 -19.42 -8.05
C ASP A 409 16.47 -20.68 -7.20
N GLY A 410 15.26 -21.28 -7.32
CA GLY A 410 14.89 -22.49 -6.60
C GLY A 410 14.58 -22.29 -5.11
N GLU A 411 14.34 -21.05 -4.69
CA GLU A 411 14.07 -20.72 -3.30
C GLU A 411 12.59 -20.93 -2.89
N CYS A 412 11.70 -21.01 -3.85
CA CYS A 412 10.32 -21.41 -3.64
C CYS A 412 10.14 -22.86 -4.06
N PRO A 413 9.50 -23.71 -3.23
CA PRO A 413 9.15 -25.06 -3.65
C PRO A 413 8.31 -25.02 -4.93
N SER A 414 8.82 -25.66 -5.99
CA SER A 414 8.19 -25.76 -7.30
C SER A 414 7.75 -27.19 -7.65
N ALA A 415 7.83 -28.10 -6.68
CA ALA A 415 7.35 -29.46 -6.77
C ALA A 415 6.95 -29.95 -5.36
N GLY A 416 5.90 -30.74 -5.29
CA GLY A 416 5.39 -31.31 -4.05
C GLY A 416 4.71 -32.65 -4.31
N SER A 417 4.16 -33.27 -3.26
CA SER A 417 3.50 -34.58 -3.33
C SER A 417 2.04 -34.53 -3.83
N GLY A 418 1.51 -33.35 -4.11
CA GLY A 418 0.09 -33.13 -4.45
C GLY A 418 -0.20 -33.00 -5.92
N ALA A 419 -1.50 -33.08 -6.27
CA ALA A 419 -2.02 -32.86 -7.61
C ALA A 419 -2.09 -31.35 -7.99
N TYR A 420 -1.21 -30.53 -7.42
CA TYR A 420 -1.19 -29.08 -7.66
C TYR A 420 -0.38 -28.72 -8.90
N ARG A 421 -0.78 -27.64 -9.55
CA ARG A 421 -0.01 -27.02 -10.62
C ARG A 421 0.96 -26.00 -10.02
N TYR A 422 2.23 -26.35 -10.02
CA TYR A 422 3.30 -25.47 -9.56
C TYR A 422 3.74 -24.52 -10.67
N GLY A 423 4.01 -23.27 -10.30
CA GLY A 423 4.58 -22.29 -11.23
C GLY A 423 6.06 -22.52 -11.48
N SER A 424 6.54 -22.07 -12.63
CA SER A 424 7.95 -22.03 -12.96
C SER A 424 8.33 -20.72 -13.62
N PHE A 425 9.56 -20.24 -13.39
CA PHE A 425 10.05 -19.02 -14.04
C PHE A 425 10.10 -19.15 -15.57
N ALA A 426 10.47 -20.33 -16.08
CA ALA A 426 10.53 -20.61 -17.51
C ALA A 426 9.14 -20.53 -18.17
N GLU A 427 8.10 -21.07 -17.52
CA GLU A 427 6.72 -20.95 -18.01
C GLU A 427 6.27 -19.48 -17.99
N ALA A 428 6.50 -18.73 -16.91
CA ALA A 428 6.14 -17.31 -16.83
C ALA A 428 6.83 -16.50 -17.94
N THR A 429 8.11 -16.77 -18.24
CA THR A 429 8.86 -16.15 -19.33
C THR A 429 8.25 -16.51 -20.70
N THR A 430 7.89 -17.76 -20.92
CA THR A 430 7.24 -18.21 -22.17
C THR A 430 5.89 -17.48 -22.38
N LEU A 431 5.09 -17.35 -21.32
CA LEU A 431 3.82 -16.63 -21.37
C LEU A 431 4.02 -15.14 -21.71
N ALA A 432 5.03 -14.50 -21.12
CA ALA A 432 5.37 -13.11 -21.45
C ALA A 432 5.80 -12.94 -22.92
N ILE A 433 6.63 -13.84 -23.44
CA ILE A 433 7.04 -13.86 -24.85
C ILE A 433 5.84 -14.06 -25.76
N ASN A 434 4.89 -14.92 -25.42
CA ASN A 434 3.65 -15.10 -26.18
C ASN A 434 2.85 -13.78 -26.27
N VAL A 435 2.75 -13.02 -25.17
CA VAL A 435 2.09 -11.71 -25.19
C VAL A 435 2.84 -10.74 -26.11
N LEU A 436 4.17 -10.64 -25.98
CA LEU A 436 5.01 -9.72 -26.76
C LEU A 436 5.02 -10.05 -28.26
N SER A 437 4.95 -11.33 -28.62
CA SER A 437 4.89 -11.79 -30.03
C SER A 437 3.48 -11.75 -30.63
N GLY A 438 2.48 -11.40 -29.85
CA GLY A 438 1.07 -11.42 -30.30
C GLY A 438 0.46 -12.82 -30.36
N SER A 439 1.14 -13.84 -29.82
CA SER A 439 0.68 -15.23 -29.79
C SER A 439 -0.12 -15.52 -28.53
N ASP A 440 -1.37 -15.95 -28.68
CA ASP A 440 -2.25 -16.38 -27.57
C ASP A 440 -2.31 -15.36 -26.39
N VAL A 441 -2.38 -14.09 -26.73
CA VAL A 441 -2.22 -12.94 -25.81
C VAL A 441 -3.17 -13.02 -24.62
N ARG A 442 -4.47 -13.26 -24.88
CA ARG A 442 -5.50 -13.27 -23.83
C ARG A 442 -5.27 -14.39 -22.82
N ARG A 443 -4.97 -15.58 -23.30
CA ARG A 443 -4.69 -16.74 -22.44
C ARG A 443 -3.42 -16.52 -21.63
N SER A 444 -2.35 -16.07 -22.28
CA SER A 444 -1.06 -15.85 -21.63
C SER A 444 -1.14 -14.80 -20.53
N ARG A 445 -1.88 -13.70 -20.73
CA ARG A 445 -2.18 -12.73 -19.66
C ARG A 445 -2.99 -13.35 -18.53
N GLY A 446 -3.98 -14.18 -18.84
CA GLY A 446 -4.78 -14.89 -17.82
C GLY A 446 -3.95 -15.85 -16.97
N GLU A 447 -2.96 -16.52 -17.57
CA GLU A 447 -2.04 -17.38 -16.83
C GLU A 447 -1.04 -16.55 -16.00
N LEU A 448 -0.47 -15.47 -16.56
CA LEU A 448 0.39 -14.54 -15.80
C LEU A 448 -0.33 -13.91 -14.61
N TYR A 449 -1.64 -13.68 -14.71
CA TYR A 449 -2.45 -13.23 -13.58
C TYR A 449 -2.42 -14.22 -12.40
N LYS A 450 -2.37 -15.53 -12.65
CA LYS A 450 -2.21 -16.54 -11.57
C LYS A 450 -0.85 -16.43 -10.89
N TYR A 451 0.21 -16.19 -11.66
CA TYR A 451 1.55 -15.93 -11.12
C TYR A 451 1.56 -14.68 -10.22
N PHE A 452 0.91 -13.61 -10.67
CA PHE A 452 0.74 -12.40 -9.87
C PHE A 452 0.02 -12.69 -8.55
N LEU A 453 -1.10 -13.42 -8.58
CA LEU A 453 -1.87 -13.75 -7.37
C LEU A 453 -1.01 -14.52 -6.36
N GLU A 454 -0.30 -15.54 -6.83
CA GLU A 454 0.50 -16.41 -5.97
C GLU A 454 1.74 -15.68 -5.43
N ALA A 455 2.38 -14.85 -6.24
CA ALA A 455 3.49 -14.01 -5.80
C ALA A 455 3.08 -13.08 -4.65
N LEU A 456 1.93 -12.39 -4.75
CA LEU A 456 1.42 -11.53 -3.69
C LEU A 456 0.83 -12.31 -2.50
N ARG A 457 0.40 -13.54 -2.68
CA ARG A 457 0.06 -14.42 -1.55
C ARG A 457 1.31 -14.74 -0.71
N LEU A 458 2.42 -15.03 -1.37
CA LEU A 458 3.70 -15.32 -0.73
C LEU A 458 4.39 -14.06 -0.18
N GLN A 459 4.24 -12.93 -0.85
CA GLN A 459 4.83 -11.65 -0.47
C GLN A 459 3.79 -10.52 -0.60
N PRO A 460 2.79 -10.43 0.29
CA PRO A 460 1.78 -9.39 0.20
C PRO A 460 2.39 -8.01 0.43
N GLN A 461 1.81 -7.03 -0.23
CA GLN A 461 2.16 -5.61 -0.18
C GLN A 461 1.94 -5.00 1.22
N GLY A 462 0.94 -5.48 1.95
CA GLY A 462 0.66 -5.12 3.33
C GLY A 462 0.34 -6.37 4.13
N GLU A 463 0.66 -6.36 5.41
CA GLU A 463 0.47 -7.53 6.27
C GLU A 463 -0.84 -7.51 7.02
N VAL A 464 -1.31 -6.31 7.35
CA VAL A 464 -2.49 -6.11 8.17
C VAL A 464 -3.40 -5.02 7.61
N LEU A 465 -4.70 -5.24 7.76
CA LEU A 465 -5.73 -4.23 7.59
C LEU A 465 -6.21 -3.79 8.97
N LEU A 466 -6.49 -2.52 9.13
CA LEU A 466 -6.98 -1.97 10.38
C LEU A 466 -8.51 -2.01 10.41
N ARG A 467 -9.05 -2.39 11.57
CA ARG A 467 -10.46 -2.27 11.92
C ARG A 467 -10.58 -1.75 13.35
N LYS A 468 -11.76 -1.33 13.70
CA LYS A 468 -12.13 -0.96 15.06
C LYS A 468 -13.39 -1.72 15.46
N CYS A 469 -13.38 -2.34 16.62
CA CYS A 469 -14.58 -2.93 17.18
C CYS A 469 -15.57 -1.81 17.53
N ALA A 470 -16.72 -1.76 16.87
CA ALA A 470 -17.76 -0.76 17.12
C ALA A 470 -18.79 -1.24 18.15
N ARG A 471 -18.94 -2.57 18.30
CA ARG A 471 -19.95 -3.18 19.17
C ARG A 471 -19.34 -3.74 20.44
N GLU A 472 -19.84 -3.30 21.60
CA GLU A 472 -19.44 -3.86 22.89
C GLU A 472 -19.76 -5.35 22.98
N GLY A 473 -18.79 -6.14 23.45
CA GLY A 473 -18.94 -7.58 23.61
C GLY A 473 -18.90 -8.40 22.31
N ALA A 474 -18.55 -7.80 21.16
CA ALA A 474 -18.35 -8.54 19.92
C ALA A 474 -17.26 -9.62 20.12
N ARG A 475 -17.40 -10.74 19.41
CA ARG A 475 -16.45 -11.86 19.46
C ARG A 475 -16.01 -12.21 18.05
N ILE A 476 -14.79 -12.68 17.90
CA ILE A 476 -14.23 -13.23 16.67
C ILE A 476 -13.97 -14.71 16.93
N ALA A 477 -14.52 -15.60 16.12
CA ALA A 477 -14.54 -17.04 16.37
C ALA A 477 -14.98 -17.33 17.85
N ASP A 478 -14.31 -18.24 18.52
CA ASP A 478 -14.55 -18.58 19.93
C ASP A 478 -13.79 -17.68 20.93
N GLY A 479 -13.32 -16.50 20.46
CA GLY A 479 -12.53 -15.57 21.27
C GLY A 479 -13.32 -14.92 22.40
N ARG A 480 -12.59 -14.24 23.28
CA ARG A 480 -13.19 -13.45 24.37
C ARG A 480 -13.97 -12.25 23.83
N PRO A 481 -14.93 -11.72 24.60
CA PRO A 481 -15.61 -10.46 24.24
C PRO A 481 -14.59 -9.33 24.05
N ILE A 482 -14.79 -8.54 22.99
CA ILE A 482 -13.96 -7.40 22.63
C ILE A 482 -14.74 -6.13 23.03
N ALA A 483 -14.08 -5.22 23.73
CA ALA A 483 -14.68 -3.94 24.09
C ALA A 483 -14.83 -3.03 22.86
N ALA A 484 -15.90 -2.25 22.83
CA ALA A 484 -16.05 -1.22 21.80
C ALA A 484 -14.86 -0.24 21.84
N GLY A 485 -14.44 0.23 20.67
CA GLY A 485 -13.26 1.08 20.52
C GLY A 485 -11.93 0.34 20.38
N THR A 486 -11.89 -0.98 20.61
CA THR A 486 -10.64 -1.77 20.51
C THR A 486 -10.17 -1.83 19.05
N PRO A 487 -8.89 -1.51 18.75
CA PRO A 487 -8.30 -1.72 17.45
C PRO A 487 -8.19 -3.23 17.13
N VAL A 488 -8.51 -3.61 15.90
CA VAL A 488 -8.42 -4.97 15.40
C VAL A 488 -7.49 -4.99 14.20
N PHE A 489 -6.37 -5.68 14.32
CA PHE A 489 -5.38 -5.89 13.28
C PHE A 489 -5.71 -7.18 12.54
N VAL A 490 -6.17 -7.06 11.31
CA VAL A 490 -6.59 -8.16 10.47
C VAL A 490 -5.40 -8.58 9.61
N ALA A 491 -4.66 -9.62 10.02
CA ALA A 491 -3.44 -10.06 9.36
C ALA A 491 -3.75 -10.91 8.11
N HIS A 492 -4.22 -10.25 7.05
CA HIS A 492 -4.55 -10.93 5.80
C HIS A 492 -3.34 -11.61 5.14
N GLY A 493 -2.11 -11.08 5.33
CA GLY A 493 -0.88 -11.74 4.89
C GLY A 493 -0.70 -13.11 5.56
N SER A 494 -0.97 -13.22 6.87
CA SER A 494 -0.99 -14.49 7.58
C SER A 494 -2.09 -15.42 7.09
N ALA A 495 -3.31 -14.89 6.91
CA ALA A 495 -4.46 -15.65 6.42
C ALA A 495 -4.21 -16.29 5.04
N MET A 496 -3.53 -15.59 4.15
CA MET A 496 -3.14 -16.12 2.84
C MET A 496 -2.12 -17.26 2.91
N ARG A 497 -1.43 -17.42 4.04
CA ARG A 497 -0.54 -18.57 4.33
C ARG A 497 -1.18 -19.65 5.19
N ASP A 498 -2.45 -19.50 5.56
CA ASP A 498 -3.24 -20.50 6.26
C ASP A 498 -3.87 -21.49 5.25
N VAL A 499 -3.02 -22.17 4.50
CA VAL A 499 -3.38 -23.02 3.37
C VAL A 499 -2.41 -24.22 3.30
N PRO A 500 -2.80 -25.34 2.65
CA PRO A 500 -1.86 -26.44 2.39
C PRO A 500 -0.64 -25.94 1.60
N GLU A 501 0.54 -26.46 1.94
CA GLU A 501 1.81 -26.08 1.33
C GLU A 501 1.99 -24.55 1.26
N PRO A 502 2.04 -23.85 2.43
CA PRO A 502 1.94 -22.38 2.48
C PRO A 502 3.07 -21.65 1.75
N ASP A 503 4.24 -22.28 1.62
CA ASP A 503 5.42 -21.68 1.00
C ASP A 503 5.63 -22.08 -0.47
N ALA A 504 4.83 -23.05 -0.98
CA ALA A 504 4.90 -23.49 -2.36
C ALA A 504 4.19 -22.50 -3.30
N PHE A 505 4.74 -22.34 -4.51
CA PHE A 505 4.20 -21.49 -5.56
C PHE A 505 3.19 -22.27 -6.42
N ILE A 506 1.89 -22.25 -6.03
CA ILE A 506 0.81 -23.06 -6.61
C ILE A 506 -0.19 -22.14 -7.35
N LEU A 507 -0.36 -22.37 -8.66
CA LEU A 507 -1.11 -21.46 -9.54
C LEU A 507 -2.63 -21.59 -9.49
N ASP A 508 -3.15 -22.74 -9.08
CA ASP A 508 -4.58 -23.03 -9.13
C ASP A 508 -5.22 -23.16 -7.74
N ARG A 509 -4.76 -22.30 -6.80
CA ARG A 509 -5.41 -22.21 -5.49
C ARG A 509 -6.80 -21.59 -5.60
N PRO A 510 -7.76 -22.01 -4.77
CA PRO A 510 -9.07 -21.38 -4.67
C PRO A 510 -8.97 -19.88 -4.40
N ARG A 511 -9.92 -19.12 -4.97
CA ARG A 511 -9.89 -17.64 -4.91
C ARG A 511 -9.92 -17.09 -3.47
N GLU A 512 -10.59 -17.75 -2.57
CA GLU A 512 -10.70 -17.38 -1.15
C GLU A 512 -9.36 -17.39 -0.40
N HIS A 513 -8.30 -17.95 -1.00
CA HIS A 513 -6.95 -17.91 -0.47
C HIS A 513 -6.19 -16.61 -0.82
N TYR A 514 -6.79 -15.75 -1.66
CA TYR A 514 -6.16 -14.52 -2.15
C TYR A 514 -6.87 -13.29 -1.56
N LEU A 515 -6.31 -12.74 -0.50
CA LEU A 515 -6.88 -11.62 0.26
C LEU A 515 -6.15 -10.29 0.06
N GLN A 516 -5.27 -10.19 -0.94
CA GLN A 516 -4.50 -8.97 -1.23
C GLN A 516 -5.37 -7.75 -1.57
N TYR A 517 -6.63 -7.96 -1.93
CA TYR A 517 -7.61 -6.89 -2.17
C TYR A 517 -8.63 -6.74 -1.03
N GLY A 518 -8.37 -7.38 0.11
CA GLY A 518 -9.34 -7.50 1.19
C GLY A 518 -10.48 -8.47 0.84
N TRP A 519 -11.56 -8.41 1.62
CA TRP A 519 -12.71 -9.29 1.50
C TRP A 519 -13.99 -8.55 1.92
N GLY A 520 -15.16 -9.02 1.49
CA GLY A 520 -16.46 -8.46 1.88
C GLY A 520 -16.73 -7.08 1.25
N ARG A 521 -17.44 -6.25 1.98
CA ARG A 521 -17.96 -4.97 1.50
C ARG A 521 -16.86 -3.99 1.08
N HIS A 522 -15.79 -3.87 1.88
CA HIS A 522 -14.67 -2.97 1.64
C HIS A 522 -13.58 -3.58 0.74
N THR A 523 -13.91 -4.57 -0.09
CA THR A 523 -13.00 -5.08 -1.12
C THR A 523 -12.54 -3.93 -2.02
N CYS A 524 -11.25 -3.91 -2.33
CA CYS A 524 -10.59 -2.86 -3.11
C CYS A 524 -11.29 -2.61 -4.46
N LEU A 525 -11.60 -1.37 -4.76
CA LEU A 525 -12.18 -0.97 -6.05
C LEU A 525 -11.19 -1.17 -7.21
N GLY A 526 -9.89 -1.07 -6.94
CA GLY A 526 -8.82 -1.24 -7.92
C GLY A 526 -8.51 -2.69 -8.31
N GLN A 527 -9.27 -3.69 -7.84
CA GLN A 527 -9.02 -5.11 -8.12
C GLN A 527 -9.04 -5.51 -9.61
N HIS A 528 -9.52 -4.64 -10.50
CA HIS A 528 -9.50 -4.85 -11.95
C HIS A 528 -8.45 -4.00 -12.66
N VAL A 529 -7.90 -2.99 -12.00
CA VAL A 529 -6.86 -2.08 -12.54
C VAL A 529 -5.46 -2.54 -12.13
N SER A 530 -5.28 -2.80 -10.84
CA SER A 530 -4.00 -3.19 -10.24
C SER A 530 -3.34 -4.40 -10.91
N PRO A 531 -4.05 -5.50 -11.22
CA PRO A 531 -3.46 -6.64 -11.91
C PRO A 531 -2.89 -6.30 -13.29
N VAL A 532 -3.52 -5.36 -14.00
CA VAL A 532 -3.06 -4.95 -15.33
C VAL A 532 -1.67 -4.30 -15.23
N ILE A 533 -1.48 -3.39 -14.26
CA ILE A 533 -0.20 -2.72 -14.04
C ILE A 533 0.91 -3.75 -13.82
N ILE A 534 0.65 -4.73 -12.97
CA ILE A 534 1.66 -5.69 -12.55
C ILE A 534 1.92 -6.74 -13.65
N VAL A 535 0.86 -7.25 -14.28
CA VAL A 535 1.00 -8.24 -15.36
C VAL A 535 1.73 -7.64 -16.57
N GLU A 536 1.42 -6.41 -16.98
CA GLU A 536 2.14 -5.78 -18.10
C GLU A 536 3.59 -5.42 -17.72
N SER A 537 3.86 -5.10 -16.45
CA SER A 537 5.24 -4.99 -15.95
C SER A 537 5.98 -6.32 -16.01
N MET A 538 5.31 -7.44 -15.63
CA MET A 538 5.86 -8.80 -15.79
C MET A 538 6.14 -9.10 -17.27
N VAL A 539 5.21 -8.81 -18.17
CA VAL A 539 5.36 -9.02 -19.62
C VAL A 539 6.61 -8.32 -20.14
N ALA A 540 6.76 -7.03 -19.81
CA ALA A 540 7.91 -6.27 -20.29
C ALA A 540 9.24 -6.77 -19.69
N LEU A 541 9.29 -7.05 -18.39
CA LEU A 541 10.51 -7.47 -17.72
C LEU A 541 10.92 -8.90 -18.08
N LEU A 542 9.98 -9.85 -18.14
CA LEU A 542 10.27 -11.24 -18.53
C LEU A 542 10.58 -11.40 -20.02
N GLY A 543 10.31 -10.38 -20.82
CA GLY A 543 10.79 -10.32 -22.22
C GLY A 543 12.29 -10.04 -22.34
N LEU A 544 12.95 -9.58 -21.28
CA LEU A 544 14.40 -9.39 -21.25
C LEU A 544 15.11 -10.75 -21.15
N GLN A 545 16.12 -10.95 -22.01
CA GLN A 545 16.89 -12.19 -22.05
C GLN A 545 17.72 -12.35 -20.77
N ASP A 546 17.71 -13.53 -20.19
CA ASP A 546 18.49 -13.90 -19.00
C ASP A 546 18.28 -13.01 -17.77
N LEU A 547 17.07 -12.46 -17.63
CA LEU A 547 16.72 -11.60 -16.49
C LEU A 547 17.11 -12.25 -15.16
N SER A 548 17.89 -11.55 -14.35
CA SER A 548 18.45 -12.06 -13.09
C SER A 548 18.77 -10.93 -12.12
N ARG A 549 19.13 -11.30 -10.92
CA ARG A 549 19.74 -10.36 -9.95
C ARG A 549 21.21 -10.17 -10.29
N PRO A 550 21.78 -8.96 -10.17
CA PRO A 550 23.21 -8.76 -10.28
C PRO A 550 23.96 -9.63 -9.27
N GLN A 551 25.11 -10.14 -9.66
CA GLN A 551 25.98 -10.83 -8.71
C GLN A 551 26.42 -9.87 -7.60
N ALA A 552 26.36 -10.32 -6.36
CA ALA A 552 26.87 -9.56 -5.23
C ALA A 552 28.39 -9.35 -5.36
N ARG A 553 28.85 -8.17 -4.99
CA ARG A 553 30.28 -8.00 -4.73
C ARG A 553 30.69 -8.84 -3.52
N PRO A 554 31.94 -9.31 -3.45
CA PRO A 554 32.41 -10.01 -2.26
C PRO A 554 32.08 -9.19 -1.00
N GLY A 555 31.30 -9.77 -0.08
CA GLY A 555 30.85 -9.09 1.15
C GLY A 555 29.59 -8.24 1.03
N GLU A 556 28.97 -8.11 -0.15
CA GLU A 556 27.65 -7.50 -0.34
C GLU A 556 26.60 -8.60 -0.58
N SER A 557 25.41 -8.42 -0.04
CA SER A 557 24.26 -9.27 -0.41
C SER A 557 23.93 -9.08 -1.89
N SER A 558 23.65 -10.19 -2.60
CA SER A 558 23.20 -10.15 -4.00
C SER A 558 21.82 -9.50 -4.16
N PHE A 559 21.15 -9.24 -3.06
CA PHE A 559 19.82 -8.65 -3.02
C PHE A 559 19.90 -7.25 -2.45
N PRO A 560 19.57 -6.20 -3.21
CA PRO A 560 19.48 -4.84 -2.68
C PRO A 560 18.46 -4.71 -1.53
N PHE A 561 17.62 -5.70 -1.33
CA PHE A 561 16.61 -5.76 -0.29
C PHE A 561 17.01 -6.53 0.99
N GLU A 562 18.21 -7.08 1.07
CA GLU A 562 18.60 -7.90 2.23
C GLU A 562 19.22 -7.14 3.39
N ARG A 563 19.50 -5.85 3.24
CA ARG A 563 20.37 -5.14 4.21
C ARG A 563 19.83 -4.99 5.62
N ARG A 564 18.56 -5.17 5.87
CA ARG A 564 18.02 -5.00 7.23
C ARG A 564 17.27 -6.18 7.80
N PHE A 565 16.43 -6.88 7.01
CA PHE A 565 15.48 -7.84 7.56
C PHE A 565 15.11 -8.99 6.63
N GLY A 566 15.99 -9.40 5.77
CA GLY A 566 15.74 -10.27 4.66
C GLY A 566 16.06 -9.52 3.39
N ARG A 567 15.33 -9.62 2.33
CA ARG A 567 15.76 -9.39 0.97
C ARG A 567 15.52 -7.99 0.39
N PHE A 568 15.06 -7.01 1.19
CA PHE A 568 14.72 -5.69 0.70
C PHE A 568 15.59 -4.61 1.31
N GLN A 569 16.26 -3.82 0.49
CA GLN A 569 16.74 -2.53 0.94
C GLN A 569 15.54 -1.59 1.00
N LEU A 570 14.92 -1.53 2.16
CA LEU A 570 13.85 -0.58 2.42
C LEU A 570 14.46 0.79 2.64
N ASP A 571 13.77 1.82 2.19
CA ASP A 571 14.06 3.16 2.64
C ASP A 571 13.87 3.21 4.17
N ASP A 572 14.72 3.92 4.87
CA ASP A 572 14.83 3.88 6.34
C ASP A 572 13.53 4.24 7.09
N GLN A 573 12.62 4.90 6.43
CA GLN A 573 11.34 5.34 7.00
C GLN A 573 10.13 4.58 6.44
N ASN A 574 10.32 3.72 5.43
CA ASN A 574 9.25 3.08 4.69
C ASN A 574 9.49 1.60 4.48
N LEU A 575 8.41 0.89 4.33
CA LEU A 575 8.40 -0.50 3.87
C LEU A 575 8.52 -0.61 2.33
N TYR A 576 8.89 0.48 1.64
CA TYR A 576 9.01 0.54 0.19
C TYR A 576 10.42 0.21 -0.29
N ALA A 577 10.51 -0.35 -1.49
CA ALA A 577 11.77 -0.55 -2.16
C ALA A 577 12.46 0.80 -2.45
N ALA A 578 13.68 0.98 -1.95
CA ALA A 578 14.51 2.14 -2.33
C ALA A 578 15.08 1.94 -3.73
N THR A 579 15.60 0.73 -3.99
CA THR A 579 16.20 0.31 -5.27
C THR A 579 15.92 -1.16 -5.52
N PHE A 580 15.80 -1.57 -6.78
CA PHE A 580 15.78 -2.96 -7.20
C PHE A 580 16.45 -3.12 -8.55
N SER A 581 17.76 -3.31 -8.53
CA SER A 581 18.53 -3.51 -9.74
C SER A 581 18.36 -4.93 -10.28
N LEU A 582 18.12 -5.02 -11.58
CA LEU A 582 18.07 -6.26 -12.35
C LEU A 582 19.16 -6.26 -13.41
N GLN A 583 19.63 -7.46 -13.77
CA GLN A 583 20.57 -7.71 -14.85
C GLN A 583 19.90 -8.47 -15.96
N PHE A 584 20.27 -8.19 -17.21
CA PHE A 584 19.75 -8.87 -18.41
C PHE A 584 20.82 -8.93 -19.49
N ALA A 585 20.66 -9.81 -20.47
CA ALA A 585 21.52 -9.89 -21.63
C ALA A 585 20.92 -9.12 -22.82
N ASP A 586 21.74 -8.31 -23.51
CA ASP A 586 21.35 -7.65 -24.76
C ASP A 586 21.49 -8.62 -25.96
N SER A 587 20.69 -9.68 -25.95
CA SER A 587 20.67 -10.73 -26.96
C SER A 587 19.26 -11.31 -27.10
N GLY A 588 19.07 -12.31 -27.94
CA GLY A 588 17.84 -13.09 -28.04
C GLY A 588 16.56 -12.24 -28.00
N THR A 589 15.68 -12.50 -27.05
CA THR A 589 14.39 -11.81 -26.90
C THR A 589 14.53 -10.32 -26.62
N THR A 590 15.59 -9.87 -25.91
CA THR A 590 15.84 -8.44 -25.69
C THR A 590 16.01 -7.70 -27.01
N ARG A 591 16.80 -8.24 -27.94
CA ARG A 591 16.98 -7.63 -29.26
C ARG A 591 15.77 -7.79 -30.17
N LEU A 592 15.01 -8.85 -29.99
CA LEU A 592 13.78 -9.09 -30.78
C LEU A 592 12.71 -8.03 -30.47
N PHE A 593 12.46 -7.75 -29.18
CA PHE A 593 11.39 -6.83 -28.75
C PHE A 593 11.84 -5.37 -28.64
N TRP A 594 13.14 -5.13 -28.46
CA TRP A 594 13.75 -3.78 -28.45
C TRP A 594 14.94 -3.70 -29.41
N PRO A 595 14.72 -3.80 -30.74
CA PRO A 595 15.80 -3.92 -31.72
C PRO A 595 16.70 -2.69 -31.80
N ASN A 596 16.13 -1.51 -31.90
CA ASN A 596 16.84 -0.24 -31.93
C ASN A 596 15.97 0.86 -31.32
N VAL A 597 16.29 1.29 -30.13
CA VAL A 597 15.68 2.47 -29.52
C VAL A 597 16.55 3.69 -29.81
N PRO A 598 16.06 4.73 -30.52
CA PRO A 598 16.86 5.91 -30.83
C PRO A 598 17.34 6.62 -29.57
N ALA A 599 18.61 7.04 -29.53
CA ALA A 599 19.19 7.74 -28.37
C ALA A 599 18.41 9.02 -27.97
N ALA A 600 17.75 9.67 -28.91
CA ALA A 600 16.90 10.83 -28.65
C ALA A 600 15.64 10.53 -27.81
N GLU A 601 15.15 9.29 -27.83
CA GLU A 601 13.99 8.85 -27.05
C GLU A 601 14.43 8.51 -25.61
N VAL A 602 15.66 8.04 -25.46
CA VAL A 602 16.30 7.78 -24.15
C VAL A 602 16.54 9.08 -23.39
N ALA A 603 17.04 10.12 -24.04
CA ALA A 603 17.30 11.44 -23.43
C ALA A 603 16.00 12.09 -22.89
N ARG A 604 14.88 11.85 -23.52
CA ARG A 604 13.55 12.31 -23.03
C ARG A 604 13.03 11.52 -21.84
N SER A 605 13.40 10.23 -21.72
CA SER A 605 12.88 9.34 -20.68
C SER A 605 13.70 9.32 -19.39
N THR A 606 15.00 9.62 -19.46
CA THR A 606 15.92 9.49 -18.31
C THR A 606 16.23 10.81 -17.61
N GLY A 607 15.80 11.97 -18.15
CA GLY A 607 16.17 13.26 -17.56
C GLY A 607 17.69 13.52 -17.51
N ALA A 608 18.50 12.65 -18.14
CA ALA A 608 19.96 12.68 -18.12
C ALA A 608 20.54 13.74 -19.07
N GLY A 609 20.11 14.97 -18.94
CA GLY A 609 20.54 16.04 -19.82
C GLY A 609 20.53 17.42 -19.20
N ARG A 610 20.89 17.55 -17.91
CA ARG A 610 21.35 18.82 -17.33
C ARG A 610 22.20 18.53 -16.07
N THR A 611 23.49 18.61 -16.23
CA THR A 611 24.45 18.94 -15.18
C THR A 611 24.27 20.39 -14.76
#